data_5b52c69431d6b71fbe7685ef48b0eff5
#
_entry.id   5b52c69431d6b71fbe7685ef48b0eff5
#
_cell.length_a   1.000
_cell.length_b   1.000
_cell.length_c   1.000
_cell.angle_alpha   90.00
_cell.angle_beta   90.00
_cell.angle_gamma   90.00
#
_symmetry.space_group_name_H-M   'P 1'
#
loop_
_entity.id
_entity.type
_entity.pdbx_description
1 polymer ?
#
loop_
_entity_poly.entity_id
_entity_poly.type
_entity_poly.pdbx_seq_one_letter_code
_entity_poly.pdbx_strand_id
1 'polypeptide(L)'
;NMTSRTLGMDMGDLRVIPAEIGGGFGGKTTVYLEPLALKLSEKSGRPVKMVMSREEVFRATGPAPGTVNTVKIGCKKDGTITAMSAKLIYESGAYPASPLGPGCMCVFAPYDVENIHIEGFEVVVNKPRVAAYRAPGAPQSVYAAESVLDELAEILDIDPLDFRIKNAATKGTQSAYGPKFQEIGFQECLEAAKNHPNYQTSLKAN
;
A
#
# COMPACT_ATOMS: atom_id res chain seq x y z
N ASN A 1 4.80 -8.34 23.74
CA ASN A 1 5.83 -7.32 23.57
C ASN A 1 5.25 -5.89 23.59
N MET A 2 4.32 -5.50 22.67
CA MET A 2 3.74 -4.13 22.67
C MET A 2 3.01 -3.82 23.99
N THR A 3 2.12 -4.69 24.45
CA THR A 3 1.38 -4.52 25.71
C THR A 3 2.32 -4.37 26.91
N SER A 4 3.36 -5.21 27.00
CA SER A 4 4.40 -5.13 28.04
C SER A 4 5.06 -3.75 28.07
N ARG A 5 5.50 -3.25 26.92
CA ARG A 5 6.13 -1.93 26.79
C ARG A 5 5.18 -0.79 27.16
N THR A 6 3.92 -0.87 26.70
CA THR A 6 2.91 0.16 26.97
C THR A 6 2.56 0.26 28.46
N LEU A 7 2.54 -0.88 29.16
CA LEU A 7 2.17 -0.93 30.58
C LEU A 7 3.37 -0.90 31.52
N GLY A 8 4.61 -1.01 31.03
CA GLY A 8 5.80 -1.13 31.86
C GLY A 8 5.85 -2.44 32.67
N MET A 9 5.25 -3.51 32.15
CA MET A 9 5.18 -4.83 32.78
C MET A 9 6.23 -5.77 32.19
N ASP A 10 6.73 -6.72 32.98
CA ASP A 10 7.56 -7.80 32.46
C ASP A 10 6.74 -8.70 31.52
N MET A 11 7.38 -9.17 30.44
CA MET A 11 6.70 -10.08 29.50
C MET A 11 6.36 -11.43 30.14
N GLY A 12 7.14 -11.87 31.16
CA GLY A 12 6.87 -13.07 31.91
C GLY A 12 5.58 -13.03 32.73
N ASP A 13 5.11 -11.83 33.09
CA ASP A 13 3.87 -11.63 33.84
C ASP A 13 2.62 -11.63 32.92
N LEU A 14 2.82 -11.67 31.59
CA LEU A 14 1.74 -11.59 30.60
C LEU A 14 1.51 -12.94 29.93
N ARG A 15 0.31 -13.48 30.09
CA ARG A 15 -0.14 -14.64 29.32
C ARG A 15 -1.16 -14.21 28.27
N VAL A 16 -0.82 -14.37 27.00
CA VAL A 16 -1.72 -14.10 25.87
C VAL A 16 -2.16 -15.42 25.26
N ILE A 17 -3.46 -15.65 25.18
CA ILE A 17 -4.04 -16.82 24.56
C ILE A 17 -4.62 -16.37 23.23
N PRO A 18 -4.11 -16.86 22.09
CA PRO A 18 -4.65 -16.48 20.78
C PRO A 18 -6.07 -17.07 20.62
N ALA A 19 -6.93 -16.27 20.01
CA ALA A 19 -8.25 -16.67 19.57
C ALA A 19 -8.36 -16.54 18.05
N GLU A 20 -9.50 -16.94 17.49
CA GLU A 20 -9.78 -16.76 16.07
C GLU A 20 -9.83 -15.27 15.72
N ILE A 21 -9.12 -14.88 14.67
CA ILE A 21 -8.97 -13.47 14.28
C ILE A 21 -10.03 -13.03 13.26
N GLY A 22 -10.55 -13.94 12.44
CA GLY A 22 -11.56 -13.64 11.43
C GLY A 22 -11.07 -12.72 10.30
N GLY A 23 -9.75 -12.61 10.14
CA GLY A 23 -9.09 -11.70 9.21
C GLY A 23 -8.49 -10.47 9.90
N GLY A 24 -7.32 -10.04 9.42
CA GLY A 24 -6.60 -8.89 9.96
C GLY A 24 -6.11 -7.93 8.89
N PHE A 25 -5.73 -8.48 7.72
CA PHE A 25 -5.25 -7.73 6.55
C PHE A 25 -4.14 -6.72 6.86
N GLY A 26 -3.38 -6.97 7.93
CA GLY A 26 -2.35 -6.07 8.47
C GLY A 26 -2.84 -5.15 9.59
N GLY A 27 -4.13 -4.81 9.68
CA GLY A 27 -4.67 -3.90 10.69
C GLY A 27 -4.62 -4.45 12.13
N LYS A 28 -4.49 -5.75 12.32
CA LYS A 28 -4.41 -6.39 13.64
C LYS A 28 -2.97 -6.76 14.04
N THR A 29 -1.98 -6.07 13.52
CA THR A 29 -0.57 -6.25 13.89
C THR A 29 -0.13 -5.40 15.08
N THR A 30 -1.00 -4.56 15.59
CA THR A 30 -0.80 -3.72 16.77
C THR A 30 -1.83 -4.04 17.85
N VAL A 31 -1.62 -3.51 19.06
CA VAL A 31 -2.57 -3.65 20.18
C VAL A 31 -3.49 -2.43 20.26
N TYR A 32 -4.73 -2.64 20.64
CA TYR A 32 -5.74 -1.59 20.83
C TYR A 32 -6.37 -1.64 22.20
N LEU A 33 -7.17 -2.67 22.49
CA LEU A 33 -7.91 -2.82 23.75
C LEU A 33 -7.14 -3.60 24.81
N GLU A 34 -6.15 -4.41 24.44
CA GLU A 34 -5.46 -5.32 25.32
C GLU A 34 -4.79 -4.61 26.51
N PRO A 35 -4.00 -3.54 26.31
CA PRO A 35 -3.39 -2.81 27.42
C PRO A 35 -4.44 -2.18 28.35
N LEU A 36 -5.52 -1.67 27.77
CA LEU A 36 -6.59 -1.02 28.51
C LEU A 36 -7.37 -2.02 29.37
N ALA A 37 -7.76 -3.16 28.80
CA ALA A 37 -8.46 -4.22 29.51
C ALA A 37 -7.61 -4.77 30.67
N LEU A 38 -6.32 -4.99 30.44
CA LEU A 38 -5.39 -5.43 31.49
C LEU A 38 -5.30 -4.42 32.64
N LYS A 39 -5.15 -3.13 32.34
CA LYS A 39 -5.05 -2.09 33.37
C LYS A 39 -6.34 -1.91 34.15
N LEU A 40 -7.49 -2.04 33.50
CA LEU A 40 -8.79 -2.02 34.16
C LEU A 40 -8.98 -3.26 35.06
N SER A 41 -8.55 -4.43 34.60
CA SER A 41 -8.59 -5.66 35.39
C SER A 41 -7.71 -5.58 36.65
N GLU A 42 -6.50 -5.07 36.52
CA GLU A 42 -5.59 -4.81 37.62
C GLU A 42 -6.22 -3.86 38.66
N LYS A 43 -6.76 -2.73 38.20
CA LYS A 43 -7.38 -1.73 39.09
C LYS A 43 -8.65 -2.20 39.79
N SER A 44 -9.46 -2.99 39.12
CA SER A 44 -10.74 -3.49 39.66
C SER A 44 -10.61 -4.77 40.46
N GLY A 45 -9.50 -5.51 40.32
CA GLY A 45 -9.34 -6.86 40.86
C GLY A 45 -10.32 -7.87 40.26
N ARG A 46 -10.87 -7.62 39.09
CA ARG A 46 -11.90 -8.43 38.42
C ARG A 46 -11.59 -8.67 36.96
N PRO A 47 -12.09 -9.76 36.35
CA PRO A 47 -12.01 -9.94 34.90
C PRO A 47 -12.70 -8.78 34.15
N VAL A 48 -12.04 -8.29 33.08
CA VAL A 48 -12.57 -7.24 32.22
C VAL A 48 -12.72 -7.74 30.79
N LYS A 49 -13.88 -7.54 30.20
CA LYS A 49 -14.16 -7.78 28.79
C LYS A 49 -14.43 -6.46 28.10
N MET A 50 -13.72 -6.22 26.98
CA MET A 50 -13.92 -5.05 26.13
C MET A 50 -14.19 -5.47 24.70
N VAL A 51 -15.12 -4.79 24.06
CA VAL A 51 -15.48 -5.01 22.64
C VAL A 51 -15.74 -3.64 22.02
N MET A 52 -15.10 -3.35 20.90
CA MET A 52 -15.39 -2.14 20.12
C MET A 52 -16.68 -2.31 19.31
N SER A 53 -17.50 -1.27 19.28
CA SER A 53 -18.56 -1.13 18.28
C SER A 53 -17.92 -0.92 16.89
N ARG A 54 -18.70 -1.03 15.83
CA ARG A 54 -18.20 -0.75 14.48
C ARG A 54 -17.73 0.70 14.31
N GLU A 55 -18.42 1.64 14.92
CA GLU A 55 -18.02 3.04 14.93
C GLU A 55 -16.68 3.26 15.63
N GLU A 56 -16.48 2.65 16.79
CA GLU A 56 -15.22 2.74 17.53
C GLU A 56 -14.06 2.09 16.76
N VAL A 57 -14.30 0.98 16.05
CA VAL A 57 -13.28 0.40 15.17
C VAL A 57 -12.83 1.40 14.10
N PHE A 58 -13.74 2.12 13.46
CA PHE A 58 -13.39 3.13 12.45
C PHE A 58 -12.69 4.36 13.06
N ARG A 59 -13.02 4.73 14.28
CA ARG A 59 -12.46 5.92 14.93
C ARG A 59 -11.15 5.69 15.67
N ALA A 60 -10.95 4.51 16.23
CA ALA A 60 -9.86 4.23 17.17
C ALA A 60 -8.83 3.22 16.69
N THR A 61 -9.08 2.48 15.61
CA THR A 61 -8.06 1.61 15.01
C THR A 61 -7.33 2.34 13.88
N GLY A 62 -6.11 1.90 13.55
CA GLY A 62 -5.31 2.54 12.52
C GLY A 62 -5.88 2.29 11.11
N PRO A 63 -6.37 3.33 10.41
CA PRO A 63 -6.80 3.24 9.02
C PRO A 63 -5.62 3.17 8.05
N ALA A 64 -5.90 2.87 6.78
CA ALA A 64 -4.97 3.21 5.71
C ALA A 64 -4.78 4.75 5.63
N PRO A 65 -3.61 5.25 5.23
CA PRO A 65 -3.35 6.68 5.17
C PRO A 65 -4.22 7.39 4.14
N GLY A 66 -4.65 8.60 4.43
CA GLY A 66 -5.03 9.56 3.41
C GLY A 66 -3.79 9.99 2.63
N THR A 67 -3.91 10.17 1.31
CA THR A 67 -2.77 10.49 0.46
C THR A 67 -3.09 11.54 -0.59
N VAL A 68 -2.07 12.31 -0.95
CA VAL A 68 -2.09 13.18 -2.12
C VAL A 68 -0.91 12.77 -3.01
N ASN A 69 -1.21 12.26 -4.19
CA ASN A 69 -0.20 11.77 -5.12
C ASN A 69 -0.24 12.58 -6.41
N THR A 70 0.92 13.11 -6.81
CA THR A 70 1.09 13.78 -8.09
C THR A 70 2.04 12.96 -8.94
N VAL A 71 1.56 12.51 -10.10
CA VAL A 71 2.35 11.70 -11.04
C VAL A 71 2.46 12.44 -12.36
N LYS A 72 3.67 12.40 -12.96
CA LYS A 72 3.94 12.90 -14.30
C LYS A 72 4.71 11.84 -15.08
N ILE A 73 4.27 11.55 -16.28
CA ILE A 73 4.90 10.56 -17.17
C ILE A 73 5.09 11.21 -18.53
N GLY A 74 6.32 11.14 -19.04
CA GLY A 74 6.65 11.57 -20.40
C GLY A 74 6.90 10.36 -21.29
N CYS A 75 6.29 10.36 -22.49
CA CYS A 75 6.51 9.31 -23.47
C CYS A 75 6.63 9.88 -24.89
N LYS A 76 7.20 9.08 -25.79
CA LYS A 76 7.22 9.35 -27.22
C LYS A 76 5.86 8.99 -27.86
N LYS A 77 5.63 9.45 -29.07
CA LYS A 77 4.41 9.12 -29.85
C LYS A 77 4.24 7.62 -30.12
N ASP A 78 5.32 6.87 -30.10
CA ASP A 78 5.31 5.42 -30.26
C ASP A 78 5.02 4.65 -28.95
N GLY A 79 4.72 5.36 -27.87
CA GLY A 79 4.42 4.80 -26.56
C GLY A 79 5.65 4.44 -25.72
N THR A 80 6.88 4.78 -26.13
CA THR A 80 8.08 4.55 -25.30
C THR A 80 8.13 5.59 -24.18
N ILE A 81 8.08 5.16 -22.93
CA ILE A 81 8.22 6.03 -21.76
C ILE A 81 9.66 6.51 -21.66
N THR A 82 9.84 7.82 -21.45
CA THR A 82 11.17 8.45 -21.38
C THR A 82 11.52 8.96 -19.98
N ALA A 83 10.50 9.32 -19.20
CA ALA A 83 10.69 9.79 -17.83
C ALA A 83 9.43 9.60 -17.00
N MET A 84 9.60 9.34 -15.70
CA MET A 84 8.52 9.24 -14.72
C MET A 84 8.88 10.05 -13.48
N SER A 85 7.90 10.78 -12.93
CA SER A 85 8.07 11.51 -11.67
C SER A 85 6.84 11.35 -10.79
N ALA A 86 7.08 11.13 -9.49
CA ALA A 86 6.03 11.06 -8.48
C ALA A 86 6.37 11.91 -7.25
N LYS A 87 5.37 12.64 -6.77
CA LYS A 87 5.38 13.27 -5.45
C LYS A 87 4.27 12.65 -4.62
N LEU A 88 4.65 11.94 -3.57
CA LEU A 88 3.75 11.18 -2.69
C LEU A 88 3.69 11.86 -1.33
N ILE A 89 2.51 12.24 -0.88
CA ILE A 89 2.27 12.83 0.44
C ILE A 89 1.32 11.93 1.19
N TYR A 90 1.79 11.35 2.30
CA TYR A 90 1.03 10.40 3.11
C TYR A 90 0.85 10.93 4.53
N GLU A 91 -0.37 10.92 5.04
CA GLU A 91 -0.60 11.18 6.45
C GLU A 91 -0.18 9.98 7.31
N SER A 92 0.35 10.24 8.51
CA SER A 92 0.75 9.20 9.46
C SER A 92 -0.20 9.08 10.67
N GLY A 93 -1.11 10.01 10.82
CA GLY A 93 -1.82 10.23 12.06
C GLY A 93 -0.93 10.96 13.08
N ALA A 94 -1.21 10.82 14.37
CA ALA A 94 -0.51 11.54 15.44
C ALA A 94 0.93 11.10 15.68
N TYR A 95 1.35 9.99 15.08
CA TYR A 95 2.71 9.46 15.23
C TYR A 95 3.28 9.05 13.88
N PRO A 96 4.57 9.30 13.62
CA PRO A 96 5.25 8.85 12.40
C PRO A 96 5.15 7.33 12.18
N ALA A 97 5.37 6.90 10.97
CA ALA A 97 5.39 5.53 10.44
C ALA A 97 4.19 5.21 9.53
N SER A 98 3.91 6.10 8.59
CA SER A 98 3.04 5.77 7.46
C SER A 98 3.73 4.78 6.51
N PRO A 99 2.99 4.10 5.65
CA PRO A 99 3.56 3.20 4.65
C PRO A 99 4.08 3.96 3.41
N LEU A 100 4.64 5.15 3.59
CA LEU A 100 5.20 5.98 2.52
C LEU A 100 6.36 5.28 1.80
N GLY A 101 7.31 4.69 2.55
CA GLY A 101 8.45 3.98 1.98
C GLY A 101 8.04 2.90 0.97
N PRO A 102 7.20 1.94 1.35
CA PRO A 102 6.63 0.98 0.39
C PRO A 102 5.88 1.63 -0.78
N GLY A 103 5.17 2.74 -0.56
CA GLY A 103 4.53 3.50 -1.64
C GLY A 103 5.53 4.02 -2.66
N CYS A 104 6.64 4.61 -2.20
CA CYS A 104 7.72 5.07 -3.06
C CYS A 104 8.40 3.92 -3.82
N MET A 105 8.58 2.77 -3.17
CA MET A 105 9.17 1.59 -3.80
C MET A 105 8.30 1.02 -4.92
N CYS A 106 6.98 1.06 -4.77
CA CYS A 106 6.05 0.38 -5.67
C CYS A 106 5.58 1.24 -6.85
N VAL A 107 5.58 2.57 -6.72
CA VAL A 107 4.90 3.49 -7.65
C VAL A 107 5.25 3.27 -9.13
N PHE A 108 6.51 2.99 -9.45
CA PHE A 108 6.99 2.74 -10.81
C PHE A 108 7.75 1.41 -10.95
N ALA A 109 7.67 0.53 -9.96
CA ALA A 109 8.44 -0.71 -9.94
C ALA A 109 8.25 -1.61 -11.19
N PRO A 110 7.06 -1.68 -11.82
CA PRO A 110 6.85 -2.56 -12.97
C PRO A 110 7.49 -2.08 -14.27
N TYR A 111 8.08 -0.88 -14.32
CA TYR A 111 8.49 -0.27 -15.59
C TYR A 111 10.00 -0.13 -15.75
N ASP A 112 10.47 -0.32 -16.98
CA ASP A 112 11.88 -0.10 -17.39
C ASP A 112 12.02 1.30 -17.96
N VAL A 113 12.39 2.26 -17.11
CA VAL A 113 12.52 3.67 -17.46
C VAL A 113 13.81 4.23 -16.90
N GLU A 114 14.62 4.87 -17.75
CA GLU A 114 15.93 5.39 -17.37
C GLU A 114 15.84 6.57 -16.40
N ASN A 115 14.87 7.47 -16.63
CA ASN A 115 14.76 8.71 -15.85
C ASN A 115 13.57 8.66 -14.91
N ILE A 116 13.84 8.37 -13.63
CA ILE A 116 12.83 8.30 -12.59
C ILE A 116 13.17 9.23 -11.44
N HIS A 117 12.19 10.00 -10.98
CA HIS A 117 12.28 10.84 -9.79
C HIS A 117 11.10 10.61 -8.86
N ILE A 118 11.37 10.25 -7.61
CA ILE A 118 10.33 9.98 -6.61
C ILE A 118 10.64 10.79 -5.34
N GLU A 119 9.69 11.63 -4.94
CA GLU A 119 9.72 12.36 -3.67
C GLU A 119 8.60 11.86 -2.77
N GLY A 120 8.92 11.59 -1.50
CA GLY A 120 7.94 11.17 -0.50
C GLY A 120 7.94 12.06 0.72
N PHE A 121 6.75 12.45 1.18
CA PHE A 121 6.56 13.28 2.36
C PHE A 121 5.57 12.61 3.32
N GLU A 122 5.97 12.46 4.56
CA GLU A 122 5.10 12.01 5.64
C GLU A 122 4.60 13.22 6.41
N VAL A 123 3.29 13.30 6.65
CA VAL A 123 2.66 14.41 7.37
C VAL A 123 1.99 13.90 8.63
N VAL A 124 2.41 14.41 9.78
CA VAL A 124 1.77 14.16 11.07
C VAL A 124 0.50 15.00 11.18
N VAL A 125 -0.61 14.37 11.54
CA VAL A 125 -1.93 15.00 11.63
C VAL A 125 -2.68 14.54 12.88
N ASN A 126 -3.66 15.33 13.34
CA ASN A 126 -4.47 15.01 14.53
C ASN A 126 -5.54 13.95 14.24
N LYS A 127 -5.08 12.75 13.90
CA LYS A 127 -5.90 11.55 13.64
C LYS A 127 -5.27 10.34 14.34
N PRO A 128 -5.99 9.23 14.53
CA PRO A 128 -5.37 7.98 14.95
C PRO A 128 -4.18 7.63 14.04
N ARG A 129 -3.16 7.02 14.62
CA ARG A 129 -2.01 6.53 13.84
C ARG A 129 -2.49 5.59 12.75
N VAL A 130 -2.00 5.77 11.54
CA VAL A 130 -2.28 4.83 10.44
C VAL A 130 -1.68 3.45 10.73
N ALA A 131 -2.32 2.42 10.23
CA ALA A 131 -1.85 1.05 10.36
C ALA A 131 -1.76 0.38 8.99
N ALA A 132 -1.12 -0.78 8.98
CA ALA A 132 -1.01 -1.57 7.77
C ALA A 132 -2.38 -2.07 7.31
N TYR A 133 -2.68 -1.89 6.04
CA TYR A 133 -3.80 -2.51 5.37
C TYR A 133 -3.33 -3.06 4.03
N ARG A 134 -3.43 -4.36 3.83
CA ARG A 134 -3.10 -5.18 2.65
C ARG A 134 -2.23 -4.47 1.59
N ALA A 135 -0.95 -4.83 1.50
CA ALA A 135 0.06 -4.15 0.68
C ALA A 135 0.21 -2.64 1.04
N PRO A 136 0.56 -2.30 2.32
CA PRO A 136 0.56 -0.91 2.78
C PRO A 136 1.37 0.01 1.87
N GLY A 137 0.76 1.09 1.42
CA GLY A 137 1.37 2.12 0.58
C GLY A 137 1.30 1.86 -0.91
N ALA A 138 1.36 0.60 -1.36
CA ALA A 138 1.36 0.27 -2.78
C ALA A 138 0.02 0.63 -3.48
N PRO A 139 -1.17 0.26 -2.97
CA PRO A 139 -2.42 0.59 -3.66
C PRO A 139 -2.59 2.08 -3.92
N GLN A 140 -2.18 2.93 -2.97
CA GLN A 140 -2.32 4.37 -3.09
C GLN A 140 -1.43 4.98 -4.17
N SER A 141 -0.16 4.57 -4.21
CA SER A 141 0.81 5.09 -5.19
C SER A 141 0.62 4.49 -6.58
N VAL A 142 0.37 3.19 -6.65
CA VAL A 142 0.18 2.47 -7.91
C VAL A 142 -1.10 2.93 -8.60
N TYR A 143 -2.20 3.15 -7.86
CA TYR A 143 -3.42 3.70 -8.44
C TYR A 143 -3.17 5.00 -9.20
N ALA A 144 -2.40 5.93 -8.62
CA ALA A 144 -2.08 7.19 -9.27
C ALA A 144 -1.21 7.01 -10.54
N ALA A 145 -0.22 6.12 -10.49
CA ALA A 145 0.66 5.84 -11.62
C ALA A 145 -0.09 5.16 -12.78
N GLU A 146 -0.85 4.12 -12.47
CA GLU A 146 -1.57 3.33 -13.46
C GLU A 146 -2.71 4.12 -14.13
N SER A 147 -3.35 5.05 -13.39
CA SER A 147 -4.35 5.96 -13.98
C SER A 147 -3.74 6.87 -15.04
N VAL A 148 -2.55 7.43 -14.79
CA VAL A 148 -1.84 8.26 -15.79
C VAL A 148 -1.38 7.43 -16.99
N LEU A 149 -0.99 6.18 -16.78
CA LEU A 149 -0.62 5.27 -17.87
C LEU A 149 -1.83 4.91 -18.76
N ASP A 150 -3.00 4.72 -18.17
CA ASP A 150 -4.24 4.50 -18.94
C ASP A 150 -4.62 5.73 -19.74
N GLU A 151 -4.55 6.94 -19.16
CA GLU A 151 -4.77 8.20 -19.87
C GLU A 151 -3.80 8.37 -21.05
N LEU A 152 -2.52 8.04 -20.88
CA LEU A 152 -1.52 8.10 -21.95
C LEU A 152 -1.80 7.10 -23.07
N ALA A 153 -2.19 5.87 -22.71
CA ALA A 153 -2.55 4.84 -23.69
C ALA A 153 -3.75 5.30 -24.56
N GLU A 154 -4.77 5.90 -23.93
CA GLU A 154 -5.92 6.48 -24.62
C GLU A 154 -5.51 7.65 -25.55
N ILE A 155 -4.71 8.61 -25.06
CA ILE A 155 -4.23 9.75 -25.85
C ILE A 155 -3.43 9.31 -27.08
N LEU A 156 -2.67 8.22 -26.96
CA LEU A 156 -1.80 7.70 -28.02
C LEU A 156 -2.52 6.72 -28.95
N ASP A 157 -3.77 6.36 -28.64
CA ASP A 157 -4.52 5.29 -29.34
C ASP A 157 -3.76 3.95 -29.36
N ILE A 158 -3.17 3.61 -28.20
CA ILE A 158 -2.44 2.35 -27.98
C ILE A 158 -3.23 1.51 -26.97
N ASP A 159 -3.35 0.20 -27.24
CA ASP A 159 -3.95 -0.73 -26.28
C ASP A 159 -3.24 -0.65 -24.92
N PRO A 160 -3.97 -0.52 -23.78
CA PRO A 160 -3.35 -0.33 -22.46
C PRO A 160 -2.39 -1.44 -22.03
N LEU A 161 -2.64 -2.69 -22.45
CA LEU A 161 -1.71 -3.79 -22.17
C LEU A 161 -0.49 -3.74 -23.10
N ASP A 162 -0.65 -3.37 -24.37
CA ASP A 162 0.49 -3.18 -25.28
C ASP A 162 1.40 -2.04 -24.83
N PHE A 163 0.81 -0.95 -24.32
CA PHE A 163 1.58 0.14 -23.74
C PHE A 163 2.42 -0.32 -22.55
N ARG A 164 1.84 -1.17 -21.68
CA ARG A 164 2.54 -1.75 -20.53
C ARG A 164 3.59 -2.78 -20.94
N ILE A 165 3.27 -3.68 -21.85
CA ILE A 165 4.21 -4.70 -22.36
C ILE A 165 5.46 -4.04 -22.97
N LYS A 166 5.27 -2.96 -23.74
CA LYS A 166 6.36 -2.22 -24.36
C LYS A 166 7.34 -1.63 -23.35
N ASN A 167 6.87 -1.21 -22.17
CA ASN A 167 7.64 -0.54 -21.14
C ASN A 167 7.88 -1.42 -19.91
N ALA A 168 7.57 -2.70 -19.98
CA ALA A 168 7.65 -3.61 -18.85
C ALA A 168 9.09 -3.83 -18.37
N ALA A 169 9.28 -3.81 -17.07
CA ALA A 169 10.52 -4.27 -16.47
C ALA A 169 10.74 -5.76 -16.74
N THR A 170 11.98 -6.12 -16.99
CA THR A 170 12.43 -7.49 -17.25
C THR A 170 13.62 -7.83 -16.37
N LYS A 171 14.16 -9.04 -16.53
CA LYS A 171 15.41 -9.42 -15.88
C LYS A 171 16.52 -8.42 -16.22
N GLY A 172 17.18 -7.90 -15.19
CA GLY A 172 18.27 -6.94 -15.31
C GLY A 172 17.85 -5.48 -15.32
N THR A 173 16.56 -5.16 -15.44
CA THR A 173 16.07 -3.78 -15.31
C THR A 173 16.47 -3.22 -13.94
N GLN A 174 17.00 -2.01 -13.92
CA GLN A 174 17.27 -1.25 -12.71
C GLN A 174 15.96 -0.73 -12.14
N SER A 175 15.55 -1.26 -10.98
CA SER A 175 14.32 -0.80 -10.33
C SER A 175 14.45 0.65 -9.85
N ALA A 176 13.32 1.35 -9.80
CA ALA A 176 13.25 2.73 -9.31
C ALA A 176 13.74 2.91 -7.85
N TYR A 177 13.80 1.85 -7.07
CA TYR A 177 14.22 1.88 -5.66
C TYR A 177 15.63 1.27 -5.42
N GLY A 178 16.39 0.94 -6.46
CA GLY A 178 17.80 0.61 -6.38
C GLY A 178 18.21 -0.79 -6.89
N PRO A 179 17.64 -1.92 -6.45
CA PRO A 179 18.11 -3.23 -6.88
C PRO A 179 17.78 -3.53 -8.35
N LYS A 180 18.60 -4.36 -8.99
CA LYS A 180 18.29 -4.93 -10.31
C LYS A 180 17.40 -6.14 -10.14
N PHE A 181 16.38 -6.23 -10.98
CA PHE A 181 15.50 -7.38 -10.98
C PHE A 181 16.23 -8.65 -11.41
N GLN A 182 15.98 -9.71 -10.68
CA GLN A 182 16.34 -11.09 -11.09
C GLN A 182 15.28 -11.59 -12.10
N GLU A 183 14.91 -12.86 -12.05
CA GLU A 183 13.77 -13.34 -12.85
C GLU A 183 12.46 -12.76 -12.32
N ILE A 184 11.70 -12.13 -13.21
CA ILE A 184 10.37 -11.60 -12.93
C ILE A 184 9.42 -11.99 -14.07
N GLY A 185 8.18 -12.39 -13.74
CA GLY A 185 7.16 -12.82 -14.71
C GLY A 185 6.16 -11.71 -15.06
N PHE A 186 6.56 -10.43 -15.04
CA PHE A 186 5.61 -9.34 -15.27
C PHE A 186 5.10 -9.31 -16.71
N GLN A 187 6.00 -9.47 -17.68
CA GLN A 187 5.62 -9.47 -19.10
C GLN A 187 4.72 -10.66 -19.41
N GLU A 188 5.03 -11.85 -18.91
CA GLU A 188 4.22 -13.05 -19.07
C GLU A 188 2.81 -12.87 -18.45
N CYS A 189 2.70 -12.18 -17.33
CA CYS A 189 1.41 -11.85 -16.73
C CYS A 189 0.58 -10.91 -17.61
N LEU A 190 1.21 -9.88 -18.21
CA LEU A 190 0.53 -8.96 -19.13
C LEU A 190 0.06 -9.66 -20.39
N GLU A 191 0.90 -10.51 -20.98
CA GLU A 191 0.56 -11.33 -22.16
C GLU A 191 -0.57 -12.32 -21.87
N ALA A 192 -0.53 -12.97 -20.70
CA ALA A 192 -1.62 -13.86 -20.26
C ALA A 192 -2.94 -13.10 -20.08
N ALA A 193 -2.89 -11.90 -19.50
CA ALA A 193 -4.07 -11.04 -19.35
C ALA A 193 -4.62 -10.60 -20.71
N LYS A 194 -3.75 -10.21 -21.65
CA LYS A 194 -4.12 -9.80 -23.00
C LYS A 194 -4.79 -10.92 -23.80
N ASN A 195 -4.30 -12.15 -23.63
CA ASN A 195 -4.82 -13.33 -24.31
C ASN A 195 -6.07 -13.92 -23.62
N HIS A 196 -6.49 -13.39 -22.47
CA HIS A 196 -7.65 -13.89 -21.75
C HIS A 196 -8.96 -13.57 -22.50
N PRO A 197 -9.93 -14.51 -22.62
CA PRO A 197 -11.18 -14.29 -23.33
C PRO A 197 -11.97 -13.04 -22.90
N ASN A 198 -11.96 -12.72 -21.61
CA ASN A 198 -12.66 -11.54 -21.10
C ASN A 198 -12.06 -10.22 -21.63
N TYR A 199 -10.75 -10.15 -21.81
CA TYR A 199 -10.09 -8.98 -22.39
C TYR A 199 -10.39 -8.81 -23.87
N GLN A 200 -10.51 -9.94 -24.58
CA GLN A 200 -10.84 -9.99 -26.02
C GLN A 200 -12.33 -9.70 -26.30
N THR A 201 -13.17 -9.71 -25.28
CA THR A 201 -14.61 -9.46 -25.46
C THR A 201 -14.88 -7.98 -25.59
N SER A 202 -15.52 -7.55 -26.69
CA SER A 202 -15.97 -6.16 -26.84
C SER A 202 -16.91 -5.77 -25.72
N LEU A 203 -16.64 -4.66 -25.05
CA LEU A 203 -17.57 -4.06 -24.09
C LEU A 203 -18.83 -3.65 -24.85
N LYS A 204 -19.96 -4.32 -24.60
CA LYS A 204 -21.26 -3.83 -25.07
C LYS A 204 -21.58 -2.60 -24.23
N ALA A 205 -21.73 -1.45 -24.90
CA ALA A 205 -22.31 -0.28 -24.25
C ALA A 205 -23.74 -0.66 -23.80
N ASN A 206 -24.01 -0.54 -22.49
CA ASN A 206 -25.36 -0.65 -21.96
C ASN A 206 -26.18 0.58 -22.31
#